data_f9e216414b0098373b83e67deb7b2750
#
_entry.id   f9e216414b0098373b83e67deb7b2750
#
_cell.length_a   1.000
_cell.length_b   1.000
_cell.length_c   1.000
_cell.angle_alpha   90.00
_cell.angle_beta   90.00
_cell.angle_gamma   90.00
#
_symmetry.space_group_name_H-M   'P 1'
#
loop_
_entity.id
_entity.type
_entity.pdbx_description
1 polymer ?
#
loop_
_entity_poly.entity_id
_entity_poly.type
_entity_poly.pdbx_seq_one_letter_code
_entity_poly.pdbx_strand_id
1 'polypeptide(L)'
;MRKHWIDILVILVVVILLCVLAVSIAQRFNFSKKFSIFTKYFIDNNGYKKVLEGMKNTAIIAVGGLLIGTVIGTLIAIVKVIPSYKKIVKYAQTVCNIYVAFFRGTPIVVQLLLGYYILLPLMGVTLPEVSSCMLIFGLNSGAYISEIMRGGINSVDPGQLEAARAVGLPFSTSMIKVVIPQAVKNILPTMGNEFIALIKDML
;
A
#
# COMPACT_ATOMS: atom_id res chain seq x y z
N MET A 1 -25.18 53.87 -12.69
CA MET A 1 -26.32 53.01 -13.12
C MET A 1 -26.02 52.20 -14.40
N ARG A 2 -25.42 52.75 -15.46
CA ARG A 2 -25.17 52.08 -16.75
C ARG A 2 -24.22 50.87 -16.66
N LYS A 3 -23.22 50.87 -15.78
CA LYS A 3 -22.23 49.83 -15.62
C LYS A 3 -22.82 48.54 -15.01
N HIS A 4 -23.71 48.63 -14.01
CA HIS A 4 -24.36 47.48 -13.41
C HIS A 4 -25.27 46.68 -14.37
N TRP A 5 -25.93 47.36 -15.31
CA TRP A 5 -26.76 46.69 -16.30
C TRP A 5 -25.92 45.85 -17.29
N ILE A 6 -24.73 46.34 -17.65
CA ILE A 6 -23.82 45.63 -18.54
C ILE A 6 -23.30 44.38 -17.83
N ASP A 7 -22.92 44.49 -16.55
CA ASP A 7 -22.43 43.33 -15.75
C ASP A 7 -23.51 42.25 -15.59
N ILE A 8 -24.77 42.68 -15.34
CA ILE A 8 -25.91 41.74 -15.25
C ILE A 8 -26.15 41.06 -16.60
N LEU A 9 -26.08 41.79 -17.70
CA LEU A 9 -26.29 41.27 -19.04
C LEU A 9 -25.17 40.25 -19.43
N VAL A 10 -23.94 40.52 -19.08
CA VAL A 10 -22.80 39.62 -19.28
C VAL A 10 -22.96 38.34 -18.47
N ILE A 11 -23.35 38.45 -17.19
CA ILE A 11 -23.60 37.28 -16.33
C ILE A 11 -24.72 36.42 -16.92
N LEU A 12 -25.80 37.05 -17.38
CA LEU A 12 -26.95 36.35 -17.96
C LEU A 12 -26.58 35.61 -19.25
N VAL A 13 -25.75 36.21 -20.13
CA VAL A 13 -25.23 35.57 -21.34
C VAL A 13 -24.33 34.41 -21.01
N VAL A 14 -23.43 34.55 -20.01
CA VAL A 14 -22.55 33.47 -19.57
C VAL A 14 -23.33 32.28 -19.01
N VAL A 15 -24.37 32.56 -18.19
CA VAL A 15 -25.23 31.51 -17.63
C VAL A 15 -25.99 30.77 -18.74
N ILE A 16 -26.55 31.50 -19.71
CA ILE A 16 -27.25 30.92 -20.86
C ILE A 16 -26.27 30.04 -21.67
N LEU A 17 -25.06 30.52 -21.95
CA LEU A 17 -24.02 29.76 -22.65
C LEU A 17 -23.67 28.48 -21.90
N LEU A 18 -23.47 28.54 -20.59
CA LEU A 18 -23.19 27.36 -19.76
C LEU A 18 -24.34 26.36 -19.76
N CYS A 19 -25.60 26.84 -19.70
CA CYS A 19 -26.78 25.98 -19.79
C CYS A 19 -26.89 25.30 -21.15
N VAL A 20 -26.69 26.03 -22.25
CA VAL A 20 -26.68 25.47 -23.61
C VAL A 20 -25.57 24.45 -23.79
N LEU A 21 -24.39 24.74 -23.26
CA LEU A 21 -23.25 23.80 -23.28
C LEU A 21 -23.55 22.53 -22.48
N ALA A 22 -24.12 22.67 -21.30
CA ALA A 22 -24.53 21.56 -20.44
C ALA A 22 -25.60 20.67 -21.11
N VAL A 23 -26.60 21.28 -21.73
CA VAL A 23 -27.66 20.56 -22.49
C VAL A 23 -27.06 19.85 -23.70
N SER A 24 -26.17 20.51 -24.44
CA SER A 24 -25.49 19.91 -25.62
C SER A 24 -24.60 18.74 -25.22
N ILE A 25 -23.90 18.86 -24.10
CA ILE A 25 -23.10 17.76 -23.52
C ILE A 25 -24.01 16.61 -23.09
N ALA A 26 -25.11 16.91 -22.38
CA ALA A 26 -26.06 15.90 -21.92
C ALA A 26 -26.71 15.13 -23.09
N GLN A 27 -27.04 15.82 -24.19
CA GLN A 27 -27.59 15.19 -25.41
C GLN A 27 -26.53 14.34 -26.14
N ARG A 28 -25.28 14.79 -26.28
CA ARG A 28 -24.20 14.02 -26.89
C ARG A 28 -23.85 12.77 -26.09
N PHE A 29 -23.92 12.82 -24.75
CA PHE A 29 -23.59 11.69 -23.90
C PHE A 29 -24.70 10.65 -23.75
N ASN A 30 -25.92 10.90 -24.28
CA ASN A 30 -27.07 9.98 -24.17
C ASN A 30 -27.19 9.43 -22.72
N PHE A 31 -27.13 10.35 -21.74
CA PHE A 31 -27.08 10.02 -20.31
C PHE A 31 -28.17 9.06 -19.87
N SER A 32 -29.40 9.26 -20.37
CA SER A 32 -30.54 8.39 -20.10
C SER A 32 -30.28 6.95 -20.52
N LYS A 33 -29.72 6.73 -21.73
CA LYS A 33 -29.41 5.40 -22.23
C LYS A 33 -28.29 4.74 -21.42
N LYS A 34 -27.23 5.49 -21.07
CA LYS A 34 -26.12 4.99 -20.25
C LYS A 34 -26.58 4.66 -18.83
N PHE A 35 -27.43 5.51 -18.26
CA PHE A 35 -28.02 5.26 -16.95
C PHE A 35 -28.93 4.05 -16.93
N SER A 36 -29.76 3.86 -17.94
CA SER A 36 -30.59 2.65 -18.10
C SER A 36 -29.71 1.37 -18.24
N ILE A 37 -28.63 1.44 -18.99
CA ILE A 37 -27.66 0.35 -19.08
C ILE A 37 -27.01 0.06 -17.73
N PHE A 38 -26.58 1.12 -17.00
CA PHE A 38 -25.99 0.98 -15.67
C PHE A 38 -26.96 0.33 -14.70
N THR A 39 -28.23 0.80 -14.62
CA THR A 39 -29.23 0.22 -13.72
C THR A 39 -29.50 -1.24 -14.06
N LYS A 40 -29.61 -1.57 -15.34
CA LYS A 40 -29.79 -2.94 -15.81
C LYS A 40 -28.65 -3.86 -15.36
N TYR A 41 -27.40 -3.47 -15.56
CA TYR A 41 -26.25 -4.31 -15.18
C TYR A 41 -25.99 -4.31 -13.67
N PHE A 42 -26.18 -3.18 -13.00
CA PHE A 42 -25.86 -3.03 -11.59
C PHE A 42 -26.97 -3.56 -10.68
N ILE A 43 -28.24 -3.30 -11.00
CA ILE A 43 -29.40 -3.71 -10.19
C ILE A 43 -30.00 -5.01 -10.70
N ASP A 44 -30.49 -5.03 -11.94
CA ASP A 44 -31.25 -6.17 -12.46
C ASP A 44 -30.42 -7.44 -12.61
N ASN A 45 -29.15 -7.30 -13.05
CA ASN A 45 -28.20 -8.42 -13.18
C ASN A 45 -27.37 -8.67 -11.90
N ASN A 46 -27.75 -8.12 -10.76
CA ASN A 46 -27.04 -8.26 -9.49
C ASN A 46 -25.57 -7.87 -9.54
N GLY A 47 -25.18 -6.90 -10.38
CA GLY A 47 -23.80 -6.41 -10.52
C GLY A 47 -23.22 -5.89 -9.20
N TYR A 48 -24.06 -5.33 -8.33
CA TYR A 48 -23.64 -4.90 -6.99
C TYR A 48 -23.08 -6.06 -6.13
N LYS A 49 -23.57 -7.30 -6.32
CA LYS A 49 -23.03 -8.46 -5.60
C LYS A 49 -21.60 -8.76 -6.02
N LYS A 50 -21.29 -8.65 -7.33
CA LYS A 50 -19.91 -8.81 -7.83
C LYS A 50 -18.97 -7.73 -7.30
N VAL A 51 -19.46 -6.48 -7.19
CA VAL A 51 -18.69 -5.38 -6.59
C VAL A 51 -18.41 -5.66 -5.11
N LEU A 52 -19.41 -6.10 -4.35
CA LEU A 52 -19.24 -6.45 -2.94
C LEU A 52 -18.27 -7.62 -2.74
N GLU A 53 -18.36 -8.63 -3.61
CA GLU A 53 -17.42 -9.78 -3.59
C GLU A 53 -15.99 -9.32 -3.92
N GLY A 54 -15.82 -8.45 -4.92
CA GLY A 54 -14.53 -7.83 -5.24
C GLY A 54 -13.96 -7.05 -4.06
N MET A 55 -14.78 -6.21 -3.41
CA MET A 55 -14.36 -5.46 -2.21
C MET A 55 -13.97 -6.38 -1.06
N LYS A 56 -14.72 -7.47 -0.83
CA LYS A 56 -14.39 -8.49 0.17
C LYS A 56 -13.03 -9.13 -0.14
N ASN A 57 -12.80 -9.53 -1.38
CA ASN A 57 -11.53 -10.16 -1.79
C ASN A 57 -10.36 -9.19 -1.64
N THR A 58 -10.53 -7.91 -2.04
CA THR A 58 -9.53 -6.86 -1.83
C THR A 58 -9.21 -6.70 -0.34
N ALA A 59 -10.21 -6.66 0.53
CA ALA A 59 -10.00 -6.56 1.98
C ALA A 59 -9.24 -7.77 2.54
N ILE A 60 -9.58 -8.99 2.10
CA ILE A 60 -8.90 -10.22 2.51
C ILE A 60 -7.43 -10.20 2.07
N ILE A 61 -7.17 -9.84 0.81
CA ILE A 61 -5.80 -9.76 0.28
C ILE A 61 -5.00 -8.68 1.01
N ALA A 62 -5.60 -7.50 1.24
CA ALA A 62 -4.92 -6.40 1.92
C ALA A 62 -4.53 -6.75 3.36
N VAL A 63 -5.47 -7.29 4.14
CA VAL A 63 -5.20 -7.67 5.53
C VAL A 63 -4.23 -8.84 5.59
N GLY A 64 -4.46 -9.88 4.80
CA GLY A 64 -3.58 -11.05 4.76
C GLY A 64 -2.18 -10.73 4.25
N GLY A 65 -2.08 -9.94 3.18
CA GLY A 65 -0.81 -9.45 2.65
C GLY A 65 -0.03 -8.60 3.67
N LEU A 66 -0.72 -7.68 4.38
CA LEU A 66 -0.10 -6.90 5.44
C LEU A 66 0.41 -7.77 6.60
N LEU A 67 -0.35 -8.78 7.02
CA LEU A 67 0.07 -9.70 8.08
C LEU A 67 1.31 -10.49 7.67
N ILE A 68 1.31 -11.09 6.48
CA ILE A 68 2.48 -11.79 5.92
C ILE A 68 3.66 -10.84 5.81
N GLY A 69 3.44 -9.65 5.24
CA GLY A 69 4.45 -8.62 5.10
C GLY A 69 5.03 -8.14 6.42
N THR A 70 4.18 -8.01 7.45
CA THR A 70 4.64 -7.63 8.80
C THR A 70 5.56 -8.69 9.40
N VAL A 71 5.22 -9.96 9.28
CA VAL A 71 6.07 -11.06 9.77
C VAL A 71 7.41 -11.06 9.03
N ILE A 72 7.38 -11.08 7.71
CA ILE A 72 8.60 -11.11 6.87
C ILE A 72 9.43 -9.84 7.09
N GLY A 73 8.80 -8.67 7.06
CA GLY A 73 9.47 -7.38 7.25
C GLY A 73 10.13 -7.25 8.61
N THR A 74 9.48 -7.76 9.68
CA THR A 74 10.05 -7.77 11.02
C THR A 74 11.30 -8.65 11.08
N LEU A 75 11.24 -9.86 10.53
CA LEU A 75 12.39 -10.78 10.50
C LEU A 75 13.57 -10.15 9.75
N ILE A 76 13.31 -9.54 8.59
CA ILE A 76 14.34 -8.86 7.80
C ILE A 76 14.90 -7.65 8.57
N ALA A 77 14.06 -6.85 9.20
CA ALA A 77 14.49 -5.70 9.98
C ALA A 77 15.39 -6.10 11.15
N ILE A 78 15.05 -7.18 11.87
CA ILE A 78 15.89 -7.73 12.94
C ILE A 78 17.27 -8.08 12.39
N VAL A 79 17.35 -8.84 11.29
CA VAL A 79 18.63 -9.22 10.67
C VAL A 79 19.45 -7.99 10.28
N LYS A 80 18.79 -6.94 9.74
CA LYS A 80 19.47 -5.72 9.28
C LYS A 80 19.96 -4.81 10.41
N VAL A 81 19.38 -4.90 11.60
CA VAL A 81 19.76 -4.08 12.77
C VAL A 81 20.84 -4.74 13.60
N ILE A 82 21.01 -6.07 13.52
CA ILE A 82 22.07 -6.77 14.28
C ILE A 82 23.45 -6.29 13.80
N PRO A 83 24.35 -5.92 14.75
CA PRO A 83 25.72 -5.52 14.38
C PRO A 83 26.47 -6.63 13.61
N SER A 84 27.08 -6.29 12.48
CA SER A 84 27.70 -7.25 11.54
C SER A 84 29.14 -7.64 11.93
N TYR A 85 29.38 -8.04 13.17
CA TYR A 85 30.70 -8.50 13.61
C TYR A 85 31.09 -9.88 13.02
N LYS A 86 30.08 -10.72 12.71
CA LYS A 86 30.30 -12.08 12.17
C LYS A 86 30.04 -12.09 10.66
N LYS A 87 30.89 -12.83 9.90
CA LYS A 87 30.73 -13.00 8.44
C LYS A 87 29.32 -13.51 8.05
N ILE A 88 28.75 -14.43 8.84
CA ILE A 88 27.42 -15.00 8.60
C ILE A 88 26.31 -13.94 8.68
N VAL A 89 26.40 -12.99 9.63
CA VAL A 89 25.44 -11.88 9.74
C VAL A 89 25.54 -10.96 8.53
N LYS A 90 26.75 -10.65 8.09
CA LYS A 90 26.98 -9.84 6.89
C LYS A 90 26.39 -10.50 5.65
N TYR A 91 26.52 -11.82 5.53
CA TYR A 91 25.95 -12.57 4.41
C TYR A 91 24.42 -12.53 4.44
N ALA A 92 23.81 -12.77 5.61
CA ALA A 92 22.37 -12.69 5.81
C ALA A 92 21.82 -11.30 5.48
N GLN A 93 22.52 -10.23 5.90
CA GLN A 93 22.16 -8.85 5.57
C GLN A 93 22.24 -8.58 4.06
N THR A 94 23.23 -9.14 3.37
CA THR A 94 23.34 -9.01 1.91
C THR A 94 22.16 -9.66 1.21
N VAL A 95 21.77 -10.87 1.60
CA VAL A 95 20.58 -11.55 1.06
C VAL A 95 19.31 -10.75 1.30
N CYS A 96 19.12 -10.24 2.52
CA CYS A 96 17.99 -9.35 2.84
C CYS A 96 17.99 -8.07 1.98
N ASN A 97 19.15 -7.48 1.72
CA ASN A 97 19.25 -6.29 0.87
C ASN A 97 18.91 -6.59 -0.59
N ILE A 98 19.33 -7.75 -1.13
CA ILE A 98 18.96 -8.20 -2.48
C ILE A 98 17.44 -8.38 -2.58
N TYR A 99 16.83 -9.05 -1.60
CA TYR A 99 15.37 -9.21 -1.53
C TYR A 99 14.65 -7.85 -1.54
N VAL A 100 15.04 -6.95 -0.65
CA VAL A 100 14.44 -5.61 -0.56
C VAL A 100 14.62 -4.82 -1.85
N ALA A 101 15.83 -4.86 -2.45
CA ALA A 101 16.12 -4.18 -3.71
C ALA A 101 15.26 -4.73 -4.87
N PHE A 102 15.07 -6.05 -4.95
CA PHE A 102 14.25 -6.69 -5.96
C PHE A 102 12.78 -6.28 -5.85
N PHE A 103 12.17 -6.46 -4.68
CA PHE A 103 10.74 -6.17 -4.50
C PHE A 103 10.40 -4.69 -4.59
N ARG A 104 11.29 -3.79 -4.13
CA ARG A 104 11.08 -2.35 -4.23
C ARG A 104 11.53 -1.75 -5.56
N GLY A 105 12.35 -2.46 -6.31
CA GLY A 105 12.86 -2.03 -7.61
C GLY A 105 12.03 -2.49 -8.81
N THR A 106 11.02 -3.33 -8.61
CA THR A 106 10.18 -3.88 -9.68
C THR A 106 8.70 -3.51 -9.48
N PRO A 107 7.93 -3.24 -10.56
CA PRO A 107 6.51 -2.93 -10.45
C PRO A 107 5.71 -4.12 -9.89
N ILE A 108 4.78 -3.86 -8.97
CA ILE A 108 3.96 -4.90 -8.33
C ILE A 108 3.15 -5.73 -9.34
N VAL A 109 2.64 -5.10 -10.40
CA VAL A 109 1.90 -5.80 -11.47
C VAL A 109 2.76 -6.85 -12.16
N VAL A 110 4.04 -6.55 -12.40
CA VAL A 110 5.00 -7.50 -12.98
C VAL A 110 5.24 -8.65 -12.00
N GLN A 111 5.38 -8.37 -10.71
CA GLN A 111 5.55 -9.39 -9.67
C GLN A 111 4.33 -10.31 -9.59
N LEU A 112 3.10 -9.77 -9.69
CA LEU A 112 1.87 -10.55 -9.72
C LEU A 112 1.80 -11.48 -10.93
N LEU A 113 2.09 -10.97 -12.14
CA LEU A 113 2.07 -11.76 -13.36
C LEU A 113 3.12 -12.87 -13.33
N LEU A 114 4.36 -12.54 -12.97
CA LEU A 114 5.43 -13.52 -12.86
C LEU A 114 5.17 -14.53 -11.74
N GLY A 115 4.71 -14.07 -10.58
CA GLY A 115 4.43 -14.92 -9.43
C GLY A 115 3.31 -15.91 -9.74
N TYR A 116 2.17 -15.41 -10.20
CA TYR A 116 0.98 -16.23 -10.43
C TYR A 116 1.11 -17.16 -11.63
N TYR A 117 1.60 -16.66 -12.77
CA TYR A 117 1.60 -17.45 -14.02
C TYR A 117 2.89 -18.25 -14.25
N ILE A 118 3.99 -17.89 -13.61
CA ILE A 118 5.29 -18.54 -13.86
C ILE A 118 5.83 -19.20 -12.60
N LEU A 119 6.05 -18.46 -11.51
CA LEU A 119 6.78 -18.98 -10.35
C LEU A 119 6.00 -20.05 -9.58
N LEU A 120 4.72 -19.79 -9.25
CA LEU A 120 3.89 -20.75 -8.53
C LEU A 120 3.71 -22.06 -9.31
N PRO A 121 3.33 -22.05 -10.61
CA PRO A 121 3.25 -23.27 -11.41
C PRO A 121 4.59 -23.99 -11.56
N LEU A 122 5.69 -23.24 -11.75
CA LEU A 122 7.04 -23.84 -11.88
C LEU A 122 7.47 -24.57 -10.59
N MET A 123 7.03 -24.09 -9.42
CA MET A 123 7.24 -24.74 -8.13
C MET A 123 6.25 -25.88 -7.85
N GLY A 124 5.33 -26.17 -8.78
CA GLY A 124 4.27 -27.16 -8.58
C GLY A 124 3.20 -26.76 -7.56
N VAL A 125 3.11 -25.45 -7.24
CA VAL A 125 2.18 -24.92 -6.23
C VAL A 125 0.96 -24.38 -6.93
N THR A 126 -0.21 -24.99 -6.66
CA THR A 126 -1.52 -24.52 -7.15
C THR A 126 -2.28 -23.89 -5.98
N LEU A 127 -2.35 -22.57 -5.95
CA LEU A 127 -3.12 -21.82 -4.96
C LEU A 127 -4.32 -21.13 -5.63
N PRO A 128 -5.44 -20.96 -4.89
CA PRO A 128 -6.52 -20.08 -5.32
C PRO A 128 -6.00 -18.66 -5.61
N GLU A 129 -6.65 -17.95 -6.53
CA GLU A 129 -6.23 -16.63 -6.99
C GLU A 129 -6.04 -15.64 -5.85
N VAL A 130 -7.01 -15.57 -4.92
CA VAL A 130 -6.95 -14.69 -3.74
C VAL A 130 -5.74 -15.01 -2.85
N SER A 131 -5.45 -16.29 -2.64
CA SER A 131 -4.31 -16.73 -1.81
C SER A 131 -2.97 -16.43 -2.48
N SER A 132 -2.90 -16.61 -3.80
CA SER A 132 -1.72 -16.29 -4.61
C SER A 132 -1.43 -14.80 -4.57
N CYS A 133 -2.43 -13.96 -4.79
CA CYS A 133 -2.31 -12.51 -4.68
C CYS A 133 -1.87 -12.10 -3.27
N MET A 134 -2.51 -12.66 -2.24
CA MET A 134 -2.17 -12.37 -0.84
C MET A 134 -0.71 -12.71 -0.53
N LEU A 135 -0.19 -13.82 -1.03
CA LEU A 135 1.21 -14.20 -0.86
C LEU A 135 2.17 -13.22 -1.56
N ILE A 136 1.89 -12.89 -2.82
CA ILE A 136 2.76 -12.01 -3.62
C ILE A 136 2.75 -10.58 -3.05
N PHE A 137 1.58 -10.05 -2.71
CA PHE A 137 1.47 -8.76 -2.01
C PHE A 137 2.16 -8.79 -0.66
N GLY A 138 2.04 -9.90 0.08
CA GLY A 138 2.73 -10.07 1.36
C GLY A 138 4.25 -10.06 1.24
N LEU A 139 4.80 -10.70 0.21
CA LEU A 139 6.23 -10.64 -0.09
C LEU A 139 6.66 -9.21 -0.47
N ASN A 140 5.89 -8.52 -1.29
CA ASN A 140 6.17 -7.13 -1.64
C ASN A 140 6.13 -6.21 -0.40
N SER A 141 5.04 -6.23 0.37
CA SER A 141 4.91 -5.44 1.61
C SER A 141 5.98 -5.76 2.64
N GLY A 142 6.47 -7.01 2.70
CA GLY A 142 7.57 -7.40 3.58
C GLY A 142 8.84 -6.61 3.32
N ALA A 143 9.14 -6.30 2.06
CA ALA A 143 10.27 -5.46 1.70
C ALA A 143 10.08 -4.00 2.15
N TYR A 144 8.89 -3.42 1.96
CA TYR A 144 8.59 -2.06 2.41
C TYR A 144 8.57 -1.96 3.93
N ILE A 145 7.88 -2.88 4.61
CA ILE A 145 7.77 -2.91 6.08
C ILE A 145 9.15 -3.08 6.72
N SER A 146 10.04 -3.88 6.13
CA SER A 146 11.40 -4.02 6.65
C SER A 146 12.16 -2.69 6.69
N GLU A 147 12.01 -1.86 5.67
CA GLU A 147 12.61 -0.53 5.63
C GLU A 147 11.90 0.47 6.55
N ILE A 148 10.57 0.38 6.66
CA ILE A 148 9.80 1.18 7.62
C ILE A 148 10.28 0.89 9.04
N MET A 149 10.42 -0.38 9.40
CA MET A 149 10.90 -0.78 10.73
C MET A 149 12.34 -0.34 10.97
N ARG A 150 13.23 -0.56 9.99
CA ARG A 150 14.63 -0.10 10.08
C ARG A 150 14.71 1.42 10.22
N GLY A 151 13.92 2.17 9.43
CA GLY A 151 13.84 3.63 9.52
C GLY A 151 13.33 4.10 10.89
N GLY A 152 12.28 3.44 11.41
CA GLY A 152 11.73 3.75 12.74
C GLY A 152 12.71 3.46 13.88
N ILE A 153 13.49 2.39 13.80
CA ILE A 153 14.54 2.10 14.79
C ILE A 153 15.64 3.17 14.70
N ASN A 154 16.06 3.52 13.49
CA ASN A 154 17.12 4.53 13.30
C ASN A 154 16.66 5.97 13.62
N SER A 155 15.37 6.23 13.74
CA SER A 155 14.83 7.54 14.13
C SER A 155 14.85 7.78 15.64
N VAL A 156 15.14 6.74 16.45
CA VAL A 156 15.34 6.90 17.88
C VAL A 156 16.72 7.50 18.11
N ASP A 157 16.79 8.49 19.02
CA ASP A 157 18.06 9.14 19.36
C ASP A 157 19.11 8.09 19.80
N PRO A 158 20.29 8.02 19.14
CA PRO A 158 21.37 7.11 19.50
C PRO A 158 21.80 7.22 20.97
N GLY A 159 21.68 8.41 21.57
CA GLY A 159 21.95 8.63 22.99
C GLY A 159 21.09 7.77 23.91
N GLN A 160 19.89 7.34 23.49
CA GLN A 160 19.05 6.42 24.26
C GLN A 160 19.70 5.04 24.40
N LEU A 161 20.26 4.54 23.30
CA LEU A 161 20.99 3.26 23.30
C LEU A 161 22.30 3.38 24.10
N GLU A 162 23.04 4.46 23.91
CA GLU A 162 24.29 4.73 24.62
C GLU A 162 24.08 4.86 26.15
N ALA A 163 23.07 5.61 26.57
CA ALA A 163 22.72 5.76 27.97
C ALA A 163 22.30 4.42 28.60
N ALA A 164 21.49 3.63 27.91
CA ALA A 164 21.11 2.30 28.37
C ALA A 164 22.30 1.37 28.54
N ARG A 165 23.29 1.46 27.66
CA ARG A 165 24.53 0.69 27.74
C ARG A 165 25.48 1.20 28.82
N ALA A 166 25.52 2.50 29.07
CA ALA A 166 26.33 3.11 30.10
C ALA A 166 25.93 2.69 31.53
N VAL A 167 24.62 2.37 31.74
CA VAL A 167 24.15 1.79 33.00
C VAL A 167 24.30 0.25 33.06
N GLY A 168 25.05 -0.35 32.12
CA GLY A 168 25.40 -1.77 32.15
C GLY A 168 24.40 -2.73 31.44
N LEU A 169 23.37 -2.22 30.77
CA LEU A 169 22.43 -3.09 30.06
C LEU A 169 23.10 -3.71 28.82
N PRO A 170 22.92 -5.02 28.56
CA PRO A 170 23.39 -5.65 27.33
C PRO A 170 22.61 -5.11 26.12
N PHE A 171 23.22 -5.17 24.93
CA PHE A 171 22.66 -4.63 23.67
C PHE A 171 21.21 -5.08 23.43
N SER A 172 20.93 -6.38 23.56
CA SER A 172 19.58 -6.92 23.33
C SER A 172 18.55 -6.34 24.30
N THR A 173 18.89 -6.19 25.57
CA THR A 173 17.99 -5.61 26.59
C THR A 173 17.77 -4.12 26.33
N SER A 174 18.83 -3.37 25.97
CA SER A 174 18.74 -1.96 25.61
C SER A 174 17.84 -1.76 24.39
N MET A 175 17.98 -2.60 23.36
CA MET A 175 17.11 -2.57 22.19
C MET A 175 15.66 -2.85 22.56
N ILE A 176 15.37 -3.94 23.27
CA ILE A 176 13.99 -4.38 23.56
C ILE A 176 13.29 -3.42 24.55
N LYS A 177 13.98 -2.95 25.58
CA LYS A 177 13.35 -2.17 26.65
C LYS A 177 13.39 -0.65 26.44
N VAL A 178 14.31 -0.14 25.62
CA VAL A 178 14.49 1.31 25.45
C VAL A 178 14.22 1.73 24.02
N VAL A 179 14.90 1.14 23.03
CA VAL A 179 14.83 1.60 21.63
C VAL A 179 13.54 1.16 20.95
N ILE A 180 13.18 -0.12 21.02
CA ILE A 180 12.01 -0.67 20.28
C ILE A 180 10.70 0.00 20.72
N PRO A 181 10.39 0.24 22.01
CA PRO A 181 9.14 0.90 22.39
C PRO A 181 9.01 2.32 21.85
N GLN A 182 10.12 3.04 21.71
CA GLN A 182 10.14 4.37 21.09
C GLN A 182 10.00 4.26 19.57
N ALA A 183 10.73 3.34 18.93
CA ALA A 183 10.66 3.07 17.50
C ALA A 183 9.24 2.72 17.03
N VAL A 184 8.50 1.89 17.79
CA VAL A 184 7.12 1.48 17.46
C VAL A 184 6.20 2.69 17.31
N LYS A 185 6.35 3.72 18.15
CA LYS A 185 5.55 4.96 18.03
C LYS A 185 5.78 5.66 16.68
N ASN A 186 7.00 5.62 16.17
CA ASN A 186 7.38 6.22 14.89
C ASN A 186 7.00 5.33 13.70
N ILE A 187 6.99 4.00 13.90
CA ILE A 187 6.66 3.00 12.89
C ILE A 187 5.16 2.96 12.60
N LEU A 188 4.30 3.01 13.62
CA LEU A 188 2.86 2.81 13.48
C LEU A 188 2.18 3.72 12.45
N PRO A 189 2.42 5.05 12.41
CA PRO A 189 1.83 5.91 11.40
C PRO A 189 2.25 5.53 9.98
N THR A 190 3.52 5.17 9.79
CA THR A 190 4.07 4.80 8.48
C THR A 190 3.54 3.44 8.01
N MET A 191 3.32 2.50 8.94
CA MET A 191 2.64 1.23 8.62
C MET A 191 1.18 1.44 8.21
N GLY A 192 0.49 2.41 8.81
CA GLY A 192 -0.85 2.80 8.36
C GLY A 192 -0.86 3.32 6.92
N ASN A 193 0.15 4.10 6.54
CA ASN A 193 0.31 4.56 5.15
C ASN A 193 0.63 3.41 4.20
N GLU A 194 1.43 2.43 4.60
CA GLU A 194 1.71 1.22 3.82
C GLU A 194 0.43 0.41 3.57
N PHE A 195 -0.43 0.26 4.57
CA PHE A 195 -1.73 -0.41 4.40
C PHE A 195 -2.62 0.30 3.37
N ILE A 196 -2.66 1.65 3.42
CA ILE A 196 -3.40 2.44 2.43
C ILE A 196 -2.81 2.29 1.02
N ALA A 197 -1.49 2.29 0.90
CA ALA A 197 -0.79 2.08 -0.37
C ALA A 197 -1.14 0.70 -0.96
N LEU A 198 -1.09 -0.35 -0.14
CA LEU A 198 -1.41 -1.71 -0.52
C LEU A 198 -2.85 -1.85 -1.07
N ILE A 199 -3.83 -1.18 -0.45
CA ILE A 199 -5.20 -1.12 -0.96
C ILE A 199 -5.26 -0.41 -2.31
N LYS A 200 -4.53 0.71 -2.47
CA LYS A 200 -4.50 1.47 -3.74
C LYS A 200 -3.88 0.67 -4.88
N ASP A 201 -2.87 -0.15 -4.59
CA ASP A 201 -2.20 -0.99 -5.60
C ASP A 201 -3.09 -2.14 -6.09
N MET A 202 -4.20 -2.43 -5.38
CA MET A 202 -5.18 -3.46 -5.74
C MET A 202 -6.39 -2.89 -6.50
N LEU A 203 -6.58 -1.57 -6.53
CA LEU A 203 -7.70 -0.88 -7.20
C LEU A 203 -7.35 -0.41 -8.59
#